data_79f73a01bd8d4517bea2c18107c0b08d
#
_entry.id   79f73a01bd8d4517bea2c18107c0b08d
#
_cell.length_a   1.000
_cell.length_b   1.000
_cell.length_c   1.000
_cell.angle_alpha   90.00
_cell.angle_beta   90.00
_cell.angle_gamma   90.00
#
_symmetry.space_group_name_H-M   'P 1'
#
loop_
_entity.id
_entity.type
_entity.pdbx_description
1 polymer ?
#
loop_
_entity_poly.entity_id
_entity_poly.type
_entity_poly.pdbx_seq_one_letter_code
_entity_poly.pdbx_strand_id
1 'polypeptide(L)'
;MKERLFFLICFLCISFMLKAADKPVIKISTENVDLIYRVGNNGRLYQSYLGKKLNYATDIAHLPQGSEAYLTHGMEDYFEPAIHIVHNDGNPSTLLKYVSHTRNQVSPGVDEVVITMQDDKYPVTVKLHYVAYQKENLIKTFTEISHQEKKPVQLHKYASSMLHLNRDNYFLTEFSGDWASEAHVKEQPLEFGKKTIDTKLGARANMFCSPFFQLSLDGKSEENQGEVLVGTLGWTGNFSFVFEVDNKNELRVISGINPYASEYSLKPNEIFRTPDFYFTYSFTGKGQASRNFHDWARKYQVKDGNQTRMTLLNNWEATYFDFDEAKLVKLMDDAVELGVDMFLLDDGWFANKYPRSGDHQGLGDWDETADKLPHGVGYLTEAAKKKGIKFGIWIEPEMVNPKSELYEKHKDWVIHLPNRDEYYFRNQLVLDLSNPKVQDYVFGVVDNLMTKYPDIAFFKWDCNSPITNIYSVYLKNKQSHLYIDYVRGLYNVLELSLIHI
;
A
#
# COMPACT_ATOMS: atom_id res chain seq x y z
N MET A 1 60.34 7.42 -74.77
CA MET A 1 60.02 6.18 -74.04
C MET A 1 59.47 6.57 -72.69
N LYS A 2 58.13 6.42 -72.42
CA LYS A 2 57.42 6.83 -71.22
C LYS A 2 57.10 5.55 -70.46
N GLU A 3 57.69 5.37 -69.29
CA GLU A 3 57.34 4.34 -68.37
C GLU A 3 56.05 4.77 -67.61
N ARG A 4 55.01 3.92 -67.57
CA ARG A 4 53.81 4.08 -66.81
C ARG A 4 53.97 3.25 -65.57
N LEU A 5 54.00 3.96 -64.41
CA LEU A 5 53.99 3.41 -63.07
C LEU A 5 52.53 3.08 -62.71
N PHE A 6 52.19 1.82 -62.48
CA PHE A 6 50.89 1.39 -62.02
C PHE A 6 50.89 1.37 -60.47
N PHE A 7 50.13 2.29 -59.87
CA PHE A 7 49.86 2.26 -58.43
C PHE A 7 48.71 1.28 -58.16
N LEU A 8 48.99 0.21 -57.41
CA LEU A 8 48.01 -0.74 -56.94
C LEU A 8 47.51 -0.24 -55.54
N ILE A 9 46.30 0.31 -55.46
CA ILE A 9 45.69 0.72 -54.22
C ILE A 9 44.98 -0.52 -53.65
N CYS A 10 45.59 -1.16 -52.64
CA CYS A 10 44.90 -2.15 -51.81
C CYS A 10 43.91 -1.45 -50.87
N PHE A 11 42.61 -1.54 -51.17
CA PHE A 11 41.55 -1.22 -50.23
C PHE A 11 41.48 -2.30 -49.15
N LEU A 12 42.03 -2.05 -47.96
CA LEU A 12 41.78 -2.83 -46.75
C LEU A 12 40.36 -2.52 -46.29
N CYS A 13 39.39 -3.36 -46.62
CA CYS A 13 38.08 -3.37 -45.97
C CYS A 13 38.24 -3.86 -44.52
N ILE A 14 38.43 -2.95 -43.58
CA ILE A 14 38.27 -3.25 -42.17
C ILE A 14 36.76 -3.35 -41.88
N SER A 15 36.25 -4.57 -41.93
CA SER A 15 34.92 -4.87 -41.44
C SER A 15 34.92 -4.70 -39.92
N PHE A 16 34.49 -3.54 -39.45
CA PHE A 16 34.06 -3.41 -38.07
C PHE A 16 32.85 -4.31 -37.89
N MET A 17 33.04 -5.52 -37.42
CA MET A 17 31.96 -6.27 -36.77
C MET A 17 31.59 -5.50 -35.52
N LEU A 18 30.57 -4.66 -35.61
CA LEU A 18 29.84 -4.23 -34.45
C LEU A 18 29.31 -5.49 -33.76
N LYS A 19 30.03 -5.98 -32.75
CA LYS A 19 29.45 -6.93 -31.79
C LYS A 19 28.19 -6.25 -31.27
N ALA A 20 27.03 -6.83 -31.59
CA ALA A 20 25.79 -6.42 -30.95
C ALA A 20 26.03 -6.47 -29.44
N ALA A 21 25.93 -5.35 -28.79
CA ALA A 21 26.11 -5.28 -27.33
C ALA A 21 25.15 -6.30 -26.69
N ASP A 22 25.72 -7.19 -25.89
CA ASP A 22 24.90 -8.16 -25.16
C ASP A 22 23.79 -7.41 -24.40
N LYS A 23 22.54 -7.82 -24.64
CA LYS A 23 21.39 -7.19 -23.99
C LYS A 23 21.47 -7.38 -22.50
N PRO A 24 21.17 -6.34 -21.70
CA PRO A 24 21.35 -6.40 -20.25
C PRO A 24 20.48 -7.46 -19.60
N VAL A 25 21.09 -8.17 -18.66
CA VAL A 25 20.42 -9.02 -17.68
C VAL A 25 20.40 -8.24 -16.36
N ILE A 26 19.20 -8.01 -15.85
CA ILE A 26 18.98 -7.19 -14.66
C ILE A 26 18.59 -8.12 -13.53
N LYS A 27 19.42 -8.20 -12.50
CA LYS A 27 19.25 -9.12 -11.38
C LYS A 27 18.91 -8.32 -10.10
N ILE A 28 17.81 -8.63 -9.45
CA ILE A 28 17.43 -8.16 -8.12
C ILE A 28 17.59 -9.34 -7.15
N SER A 29 18.39 -9.18 -6.09
CA SER A 29 18.79 -10.30 -5.24
C SER A 29 18.60 -10.00 -3.77
N THR A 30 18.12 -10.99 -3.04
CA THR A 30 18.27 -11.09 -1.58
C THR A 30 19.35 -12.14 -1.24
N GLU A 31 19.49 -12.53 0.01
CA GLU A 31 20.39 -13.64 0.36
C GLU A 31 19.96 -14.97 -0.25
N ASN A 32 18.65 -15.21 -0.40
CA ASN A 32 18.10 -16.50 -0.79
C ASN A 32 17.37 -16.52 -2.11
N VAL A 33 16.99 -15.36 -2.66
CA VAL A 33 16.10 -15.23 -3.82
C VAL A 33 16.71 -14.35 -4.90
N ASP A 34 16.50 -14.72 -6.14
CA ASP A 34 16.77 -13.90 -7.32
C ASP A 34 15.47 -13.65 -8.10
N LEU A 35 15.28 -12.40 -8.51
CA LEU A 35 14.34 -11.95 -9.52
C LEU A 35 15.16 -11.42 -10.70
N ILE A 36 15.00 -11.99 -11.89
CA ILE A 36 15.86 -11.69 -13.05
C ILE A 36 15.02 -11.26 -14.23
N TYR A 37 15.41 -10.13 -14.81
CA TYR A 37 14.83 -9.57 -16.02
C TYR A 37 15.82 -9.61 -17.18
N ARG A 38 15.28 -9.69 -18.41
CA ARG A 38 16.04 -9.61 -19.66
C ARG A 38 15.36 -8.67 -20.65
N VAL A 39 16.16 -8.06 -21.51
CA VAL A 39 15.65 -7.26 -22.61
C VAL A 39 15.55 -8.17 -23.85
N GLY A 40 14.35 -8.33 -24.39
CA GLY A 40 14.09 -9.12 -25.59
C GLY A 40 14.61 -8.49 -26.90
N ASN A 41 14.59 -9.22 -28.00
CA ASN A 41 15.02 -8.70 -29.30
C ASN A 41 14.15 -7.54 -29.81
N ASN A 42 12.91 -7.50 -29.41
CA ASN A 42 11.94 -6.41 -29.67
C ASN A 42 12.12 -5.18 -28.76
N GLY A 43 13.09 -5.19 -27.85
CA GLY A 43 13.34 -4.12 -26.90
C GLY A 43 12.43 -4.13 -25.65
N ARG A 44 11.47 -5.05 -25.56
CA ARG A 44 10.60 -5.18 -24.38
C ARG A 44 11.35 -5.86 -23.24
N LEU A 45 10.88 -5.62 -22.00
CA LEU A 45 11.43 -6.22 -20.79
C LEU A 45 10.67 -7.52 -20.44
N TYR A 46 11.40 -8.57 -20.08
CA TYR A 46 10.85 -9.89 -19.72
C TYR A 46 11.33 -10.33 -18.36
N GLN A 47 10.45 -10.88 -17.54
CA GLN A 47 10.82 -11.60 -16.31
C GLN A 47 11.24 -13.02 -16.69
N SER A 48 12.52 -13.32 -16.56
CA SER A 48 13.09 -14.63 -16.92
C SER A 48 13.11 -15.61 -15.76
N TYR A 49 13.12 -15.10 -14.51
CA TYR A 49 13.23 -15.95 -13.33
C TYR A 49 12.71 -15.26 -12.07
N LEU A 50 12.07 -16.03 -11.21
CA LEU A 50 11.80 -15.71 -9.80
C LEU A 50 11.91 -17.02 -9.01
N GLY A 51 12.85 -17.11 -8.08
CA GLY A 51 13.06 -18.31 -7.28
C GLY A 51 14.35 -18.28 -6.47
N LYS A 52 14.86 -19.47 -6.14
CA LYS A 52 16.08 -19.65 -5.35
C LYS A 52 17.27 -18.96 -6.01
N LYS A 53 18.12 -18.35 -5.20
CA LYS A 53 19.33 -17.66 -5.67
C LYS A 53 20.19 -18.55 -6.57
N LEU A 54 20.55 -18.02 -7.74
CA LEU A 54 21.41 -18.68 -8.71
C LEU A 54 22.87 -18.30 -8.43
N ASN A 55 23.73 -19.32 -8.24
CA ASN A 55 25.11 -19.12 -7.84
C ASN A 55 26.09 -19.07 -9.03
N TYR A 56 25.70 -19.60 -10.18
CA TYR A 56 26.57 -19.69 -11.34
C TYR A 56 26.09 -18.81 -12.50
N ALA A 57 27.03 -18.11 -13.14
CA ALA A 57 26.72 -17.29 -14.32
C ALA A 57 26.17 -18.14 -15.48
N THR A 58 26.56 -19.40 -15.59
CA THR A 58 26.04 -20.37 -16.56
C THR A 58 24.56 -20.62 -16.39
N ASP A 59 24.05 -20.71 -15.15
CA ASP A 59 22.63 -20.93 -14.88
C ASP A 59 21.82 -19.74 -15.39
N ILE A 60 22.31 -18.53 -15.11
CA ILE A 60 21.69 -17.30 -15.60
C ILE A 60 21.69 -17.25 -17.14
N ALA A 61 22.80 -17.64 -17.80
CA ALA A 61 22.91 -17.62 -19.25
C ALA A 61 21.88 -18.52 -19.96
N HIS A 62 21.49 -19.64 -19.31
CA HIS A 62 20.56 -20.64 -19.88
C HIS A 62 19.07 -20.36 -19.50
N LEU A 63 18.76 -19.33 -18.73
CA LEU A 63 17.38 -18.99 -18.43
C LEU A 63 16.60 -18.67 -19.72
N PRO A 64 15.33 -19.09 -19.84
CA PRO A 64 14.47 -18.69 -20.94
C PRO A 64 14.25 -17.17 -20.95
N GLN A 65 13.71 -16.64 -22.04
CA GLN A 65 13.32 -15.23 -22.09
C GLN A 65 12.28 -14.91 -21.03
N GLY A 66 11.33 -15.82 -20.79
CA GLY A 66 10.23 -15.66 -19.84
C GLY A 66 9.08 -14.82 -20.40
N SER A 67 8.24 -14.31 -19.52
CA SER A 67 7.03 -13.55 -19.84
C SER A 67 7.27 -12.03 -19.75
N GLU A 68 6.57 -11.22 -20.55
CA GLU A 68 6.70 -9.76 -20.55
C GLU A 68 6.43 -9.21 -19.13
N ALA A 69 7.41 -8.44 -18.62
CA ALA A 69 7.49 -8.09 -17.20
C ALA A 69 6.37 -7.18 -16.70
N TYR A 70 5.83 -6.32 -17.58
CA TYR A 70 4.81 -5.34 -17.23
C TYR A 70 3.91 -5.10 -18.44
N LEU A 71 2.89 -5.95 -18.59
CA LEU A 71 1.99 -5.96 -19.75
C LEU A 71 1.24 -4.64 -19.88
N THR A 72 1.15 -4.18 -21.13
CA THR A 72 0.47 -2.93 -21.50
C THR A 72 -0.82 -3.23 -22.24
N HIS A 73 -1.83 -2.35 -22.06
CA HIS A 73 -3.08 -2.41 -22.83
C HIS A 73 -2.91 -1.82 -24.23
N GLY A 74 -3.75 -2.29 -25.15
CA GLY A 74 -3.90 -1.77 -26.51
C GLY A 74 -2.97 -2.38 -27.56
N MET A 75 -2.09 -3.29 -27.15
CA MET A 75 -1.17 -4.03 -28.01
C MET A 75 -1.14 -5.50 -27.59
N GLU A 76 -1.67 -6.41 -28.43
CA GLU A 76 -1.60 -7.85 -28.17
C GLU A 76 -2.23 -8.25 -26.82
N ASP A 77 -3.44 -7.80 -26.53
CA ASP A 77 -4.13 -7.94 -25.24
C ASP A 77 -4.69 -9.36 -25.03
N TYR A 78 -3.82 -10.35 -24.90
CA TYR A 78 -4.25 -11.72 -24.61
C TYR A 78 -4.49 -11.97 -23.11
N PHE A 79 -3.90 -11.14 -22.24
CA PHE A 79 -3.88 -11.32 -20.79
C PHE A 79 -4.13 -10.01 -20.06
N GLU A 80 -4.38 -10.09 -18.76
CA GLU A 80 -4.65 -8.92 -17.92
C GLU A 80 -3.46 -7.96 -17.91
N PRO A 81 -3.62 -6.68 -18.32
CA PRO A 81 -2.52 -5.73 -18.34
C PRO A 81 -2.21 -5.18 -16.95
N ALA A 82 -0.94 -4.83 -16.71
CA ALA A 82 -0.49 -4.10 -15.53
C ALA A 82 -0.74 -2.59 -15.65
N ILE A 83 -0.75 -2.06 -16.86
CA ILE A 83 -0.94 -0.63 -17.13
C ILE A 83 -1.91 -0.43 -18.32
N HIS A 84 -2.84 0.53 -18.14
CA HIS A 84 -3.74 0.99 -19.20
C HIS A 84 -3.79 2.51 -19.16
N ILE A 85 -3.27 3.14 -20.22
CA ILE A 85 -3.26 4.59 -20.41
C ILE A 85 -4.12 4.92 -21.62
N VAL A 86 -5.03 5.89 -21.48
CA VAL A 86 -5.66 6.55 -22.61
C VAL A 86 -4.96 7.87 -22.83
N HIS A 87 -4.27 8.00 -23.96
CA HIS A 87 -3.50 9.18 -24.35
C HIS A 87 -4.39 10.40 -24.60
N ASN A 88 -3.80 11.58 -24.66
CA ASN A 88 -4.57 12.83 -24.79
C ASN A 88 -5.33 12.97 -26.12
N ASP A 89 -5.02 12.16 -27.12
CA ASP A 89 -5.73 12.06 -28.41
C ASP A 89 -6.81 10.95 -28.44
N GLY A 90 -7.00 10.22 -27.33
CA GLY A 90 -7.95 9.14 -27.18
C GLY A 90 -7.43 7.76 -27.57
N ASN A 91 -6.18 7.63 -28.00
CA ASN A 91 -5.58 6.34 -28.31
C ASN A 91 -5.28 5.57 -27.00
N PRO A 92 -5.71 4.29 -26.86
CA PRO A 92 -5.46 3.52 -25.64
C PRO A 92 -4.16 2.68 -25.71
N SER A 93 -3.46 2.63 -26.87
CA SER A 93 -2.34 1.74 -27.06
C SER A 93 -1.06 2.26 -26.40
N THR A 94 -0.40 1.39 -25.65
CA THR A 94 0.90 1.66 -25.02
C THR A 94 1.87 0.54 -25.33
N LEU A 95 3.11 0.86 -25.77
CA LEU A 95 4.16 -0.10 -26.07
C LEU A 95 5.46 0.31 -25.37
N LEU A 96 5.71 -0.27 -24.22
CA LEU A 96 6.88 0.06 -23.40
C LEU A 96 8.13 -0.70 -23.88
N LYS A 97 9.21 0.03 -24.13
CA LYS A 97 10.53 -0.51 -24.41
C LYS A 97 11.53 -0.13 -23.31
N TYR A 98 12.42 -1.03 -23.01
CA TYR A 98 13.52 -0.79 -22.09
C TYR A 98 14.42 0.35 -22.60
N VAL A 99 14.77 1.26 -21.71
CA VAL A 99 15.71 2.37 -21.97
C VAL A 99 17.01 2.17 -21.20
N SER A 100 16.89 2.02 -19.88
CA SER A 100 18.04 1.94 -18.98
C SER A 100 17.66 1.30 -17.64
N HIS A 101 18.64 0.97 -16.83
CA HIS A 101 18.44 0.67 -15.42
C HIS A 101 19.58 1.26 -14.58
N THR A 102 19.30 1.52 -13.34
CA THR A 102 20.27 1.93 -12.31
C THR A 102 20.24 0.96 -11.14
N ARG A 103 21.36 0.88 -10.44
CA ARG A 103 21.48 0.15 -9.17
C ARG A 103 22.14 1.05 -8.16
N ASN A 104 21.50 1.22 -7.00
CA ASN A 104 22.00 2.04 -5.91
C ASN A 104 21.93 1.23 -4.60
N GLN A 105 22.93 1.36 -3.75
CA GLN A 105 22.82 0.90 -2.37
C GLN A 105 22.15 2.00 -1.54
N VAL A 106 20.94 1.73 -1.06
CA VAL A 106 20.15 2.69 -0.26
C VAL A 106 20.70 2.76 1.17
N SER A 107 21.04 1.59 1.73
CA SER A 107 21.70 1.45 3.04
C SER A 107 22.40 0.09 3.09
N PRO A 108 23.24 -0.19 4.11
CA PRO A 108 23.89 -1.48 4.23
C PRO A 108 22.89 -2.64 4.19
N GLY A 109 23.02 -3.51 3.18
CA GLY A 109 22.14 -4.66 2.95
C GLY A 109 20.78 -4.33 2.32
N VAL A 110 20.62 -3.11 1.78
CA VAL A 110 19.43 -2.69 1.04
C VAL A 110 19.83 -2.08 -0.30
N ASP A 111 19.52 -2.77 -1.39
CA ASP A 111 19.81 -2.32 -2.76
C ASP A 111 18.53 -1.93 -3.49
N GLU A 112 18.57 -0.86 -4.26
CA GLU A 112 17.51 -0.47 -5.18
C GLU A 112 17.95 -0.68 -6.63
N VAL A 113 17.06 -1.26 -7.42
CA VAL A 113 17.18 -1.33 -8.88
C VAL A 113 15.98 -0.61 -9.48
N VAL A 114 16.25 0.36 -10.35
CA VAL A 114 15.22 1.10 -11.08
C VAL A 114 15.35 0.78 -12.57
N ILE A 115 14.30 0.23 -13.16
CA ILE A 115 14.25 -0.08 -14.60
C ILE A 115 13.37 0.95 -15.29
N THR A 116 13.94 1.71 -16.22
CA THR A 116 13.23 2.74 -16.99
C THR A 116 12.80 2.17 -18.33
N MET A 117 11.51 2.33 -18.62
CA MET A 117 10.89 1.99 -19.91
C MET A 117 10.19 3.22 -20.47
N GLN A 118 10.12 3.31 -21.80
CA GLN A 118 9.40 4.39 -22.50
C GLN A 118 8.55 3.81 -23.62
N ASP A 119 7.43 4.48 -23.88
CA ASP A 119 6.64 4.22 -25.08
C ASP A 119 7.39 4.76 -26.33
N ASP A 120 7.29 4.05 -27.46
CA ASP A 120 8.02 4.42 -28.67
C ASP A 120 7.30 5.45 -29.56
N LYS A 121 6.05 5.82 -29.24
CA LYS A 121 5.22 6.78 -29.97
C LYS A 121 4.73 7.95 -29.11
N TYR A 122 4.48 7.71 -27.85
CA TYR A 122 4.02 8.70 -26.90
C TYR A 122 5.11 9.04 -25.87
N PRO A 123 5.22 10.30 -25.43
CA PRO A 123 6.23 10.69 -24.44
C PRO A 123 5.84 10.22 -23.03
N VAL A 124 5.64 8.92 -22.87
CA VAL A 124 5.30 8.25 -21.60
C VAL A 124 6.52 7.50 -21.07
N THR A 125 6.82 7.68 -19.82
CA THR A 125 7.89 6.98 -19.09
C THR A 125 7.31 6.21 -17.93
N VAL A 126 7.69 4.93 -17.83
CA VAL A 126 7.35 4.04 -16.70
C VAL A 126 8.65 3.57 -16.06
N LYS A 127 8.76 3.74 -14.74
CA LYS A 127 9.89 3.22 -13.96
C LYS A 127 9.40 2.15 -13.00
N LEU A 128 10.00 0.97 -13.09
CA LEU A 128 9.78 -0.12 -12.14
C LEU A 128 10.89 -0.06 -11.08
N HIS A 129 10.51 0.12 -9.84
CA HIS A 129 11.40 0.18 -8.69
C HIS A 129 11.39 -1.14 -7.94
N TYR A 130 12.56 -1.65 -7.58
CA TYR A 130 12.76 -2.86 -6.78
C TYR A 130 13.76 -2.56 -5.68
N VAL A 131 13.30 -2.63 -4.42
CA VAL A 131 14.17 -2.47 -3.25
C VAL A 131 14.30 -3.83 -2.57
N ALA A 132 15.52 -4.38 -2.58
CA ALA A 132 15.82 -5.69 -2.01
C ALA A 132 16.44 -5.54 -0.62
N TYR A 133 15.76 -6.06 0.40
CA TYR A 133 16.24 -6.19 1.77
C TYR A 133 16.93 -7.57 1.88
N GLN A 134 18.25 -7.57 1.78
CA GLN A 134 19.03 -8.79 1.54
C GLN A 134 18.84 -9.82 2.64
N LYS A 135 19.06 -9.44 3.91
CA LYS A 135 19.00 -10.34 5.08
C LYS A 135 17.59 -10.79 5.42
N GLU A 136 16.65 -9.87 5.32
CA GLU A 136 15.24 -10.09 5.62
C GLU A 136 14.52 -10.86 4.49
N ASN A 137 15.24 -11.14 3.40
CA ASN A 137 14.73 -11.88 2.22
C ASN A 137 13.41 -11.34 1.69
N LEU A 138 13.28 -10.01 1.62
CA LEU A 138 12.08 -9.31 1.20
C LEU A 138 12.39 -8.35 0.05
N ILE A 139 11.48 -8.25 -0.92
CA ILE A 139 11.56 -7.28 -2.01
C ILE A 139 10.33 -6.38 -1.95
N LYS A 140 10.58 -5.07 -1.99
CA LYS A 140 9.58 -4.04 -2.18
C LYS A 140 9.58 -3.59 -3.63
N THR A 141 8.41 -3.43 -4.25
CA THR A 141 8.29 -2.89 -5.61
C THR A 141 7.17 -1.87 -5.71
N PHE A 142 7.38 -0.86 -6.54
CA PHE A 142 6.38 0.13 -6.93
C PHE A 142 6.69 0.66 -8.33
N THR A 143 5.71 1.33 -8.93
CA THR A 143 5.81 1.89 -10.27
C THR A 143 5.64 3.40 -10.24
N GLU A 144 6.46 4.12 -11.01
CA GLU A 144 6.26 5.53 -11.32
C GLU A 144 5.87 5.68 -12.79
N ILE A 145 4.80 6.45 -13.03
CA ILE A 145 4.26 6.74 -14.37
C ILE A 145 4.29 8.26 -14.57
N SER A 146 4.88 8.71 -15.66
CA SER A 146 4.92 10.12 -16.05
C SER A 146 4.79 10.29 -17.55
N HIS A 147 4.37 11.47 -18.00
CA HIS A 147 4.28 11.79 -19.43
C HIS A 147 4.56 13.27 -19.71
N GLN A 148 4.87 13.58 -20.96
CA GLN A 148 5.08 14.95 -21.46
C GLN A 148 4.13 15.28 -22.62
N GLU A 149 2.98 14.63 -22.68
CA GLU A 149 1.93 14.98 -23.64
C GLU A 149 1.35 16.37 -23.34
N LYS A 150 0.70 17.01 -24.33
CA LYS A 150 0.21 18.40 -24.23
C LYS A 150 -0.94 18.58 -23.25
N LYS A 151 -1.72 17.52 -22.99
CA LYS A 151 -2.90 17.51 -22.10
C LYS A 151 -2.82 16.32 -21.15
N PRO A 152 -3.63 16.27 -20.09
CA PRO A 152 -3.69 15.12 -19.21
C PRO A 152 -4.02 13.83 -19.96
N VAL A 153 -3.42 12.71 -19.53
CA VAL A 153 -3.77 11.34 -19.91
C VAL A 153 -4.65 10.71 -18.83
N GLN A 154 -5.38 9.65 -19.18
CA GLN A 154 -6.20 8.92 -18.22
C GLN A 154 -5.54 7.58 -17.91
N LEU A 155 -5.23 7.35 -16.62
CA LEU A 155 -4.74 6.07 -16.13
C LEU A 155 -5.95 5.24 -15.69
N HIS A 156 -6.21 4.12 -16.38
CA HIS A 156 -7.28 3.16 -16.05
C HIS A 156 -6.76 1.97 -15.25
N LYS A 157 -5.49 1.59 -15.45
CA LYS A 157 -4.76 0.59 -14.65
C LYS A 157 -3.32 1.04 -14.42
N TYR A 158 -2.79 0.71 -13.24
CA TYR A 158 -1.46 1.15 -12.80
C TYR A 158 -0.99 0.26 -11.65
N ALA A 159 -0.57 -0.96 -11.98
CA ALA A 159 -0.15 -1.93 -10.99
C ALA A 159 1.16 -1.51 -10.29
N SER A 160 1.26 -1.79 -9.00
CA SER A 160 2.51 -1.67 -8.23
C SER A 160 3.51 -2.75 -8.61
N SER A 161 3.00 -3.93 -9.00
CA SER A 161 3.80 -5.10 -9.32
C SER A 161 3.07 -6.00 -10.30
N MET A 162 3.84 -6.66 -11.17
CA MET A 162 3.42 -7.82 -11.94
C MET A 162 4.51 -8.88 -11.83
N LEU A 163 4.17 -10.04 -11.28
CA LEU A 163 5.07 -11.19 -11.14
C LEU A 163 4.58 -12.36 -11.97
N HIS A 164 5.51 -13.12 -12.56
CA HIS A 164 5.22 -14.31 -13.34
C HIS A 164 5.81 -15.54 -12.64
N LEU A 165 5.02 -16.59 -12.57
CA LEU A 165 5.40 -17.88 -12.01
C LEU A 165 5.04 -18.99 -13.01
N ASN A 166 5.92 -19.96 -13.14
CA ASN A 166 5.70 -21.15 -13.95
C ASN A 166 5.96 -22.37 -13.06
N ARG A 167 4.88 -23.00 -12.59
CA ARG A 167 4.86 -24.13 -11.67
C ARG A 167 3.76 -25.10 -12.08
N ASP A 168 3.84 -26.32 -11.59
CA ASP A 168 2.84 -27.34 -11.90
C ASP A 168 1.49 -27.06 -11.24
N ASN A 169 1.51 -26.54 -10.00
CA ASN A 169 0.30 -26.26 -9.21
C ASN A 169 0.46 -25.00 -8.36
N TYR A 170 -0.66 -24.33 -8.10
CA TYR A 170 -0.77 -23.14 -7.28
C TYR A 170 -1.89 -23.29 -6.26
N PHE A 171 -1.64 -22.97 -4.99
CA PHE A 171 -2.65 -22.93 -3.93
C PHE A 171 -2.65 -21.55 -3.28
N LEU A 172 -3.75 -20.83 -3.45
CA LEU A 172 -3.93 -19.48 -2.90
C LEU A 172 -4.55 -19.54 -1.52
N THR A 173 -3.89 -18.95 -0.53
CA THR A 173 -4.43 -18.67 0.79
C THR A 173 -4.82 -17.21 0.89
N GLU A 174 -6.09 -16.93 1.19
CA GLU A 174 -6.65 -15.60 1.43
C GLU A 174 -7.21 -15.51 2.86
N PHE A 175 -7.34 -14.27 3.37
CA PHE A 175 -7.82 -13.98 4.72
C PHE A 175 -9.06 -13.11 4.60
N SER A 176 -10.21 -13.68 4.95
CA SER A 176 -11.51 -13.00 4.89
C SER A 176 -12.12 -12.89 6.27
N GLY A 177 -13.14 -12.08 6.42
CA GLY A 177 -13.85 -11.98 7.71
C GLY A 177 -14.80 -10.80 7.77
N ASP A 178 -15.17 -10.46 8.98
CA ASP A 178 -16.00 -9.32 9.35
C ASP A 178 -15.70 -8.97 10.82
N TRP A 179 -16.39 -7.99 11.37
CA TRP A 179 -16.28 -7.63 12.79
C TRP A 179 -16.53 -8.86 13.69
N ALA A 180 -15.67 -9.06 14.68
CA ALA A 180 -15.62 -10.22 15.58
C ALA A 180 -15.50 -11.58 14.87
N SER A 181 -15.04 -11.59 13.63
CA SER A 181 -14.88 -12.78 12.78
C SER A 181 -13.76 -12.54 11.75
N GLU A 182 -12.65 -11.92 12.19
CA GLU A 182 -11.54 -11.49 11.33
C GLU A 182 -10.62 -12.67 10.99
N ALA A 183 -9.92 -12.53 9.88
CA ALA A 183 -8.81 -13.37 9.44
C ALA A 183 -9.14 -14.88 9.29
N HIS A 184 -10.34 -15.22 8.82
CA HIS A 184 -10.64 -16.60 8.42
C HIS A 184 -9.78 -16.99 7.23
N VAL A 185 -9.00 -18.06 7.43
CA VAL A 185 -8.09 -18.60 6.43
C VAL A 185 -8.86 -19.45 5.42
N LYS A 186 -8.73 -19.12 4.13
CA LYS A 186 -9.24 -19.93 3.02
C LYS A 186 -8.11 -20.29 2.09
N GLU A 187 -7.93 -21.58 1.83
CA GLU A 187 -6.96 -22.08 0.85
C GLU A 187 -7.66 -22.81 -0.27
N GLN A 188 -7.35 -22.46 -1.53
CA GLN A 188 -7.95 -23.06 -2.71
C GLN A 188 -6.91 -23.21 -3.84
N PRO A 189 -7.03 -24.21 -4.71
CA PRO A 189 -6.22 -24.30 -5.91
C PRO A 189 -6.56 -23.15 -6.86
N LEU A 190 -5.57 -22.68 -7.62
CA LEU A 190 -5.77 -21.82 -8.77
C LEU A 190 -5.72 -22.69 -10.04
N GLU A 191 -6.77 -22.57 -10.84
CA GLU A 191 -6.92 -23.26 -12.12
C GLU A 191 -6.97 -22.22 -13.25
N PHE A 192 -7.03 -22.69 -14.48
CA PHE A 192 -7.19 -21.83 -15.67
C PHE A 192 -8.30 -20.79 -15.46
N GLY A 193 -7.93 -19.52 -15.69
CA GLY A 193 -8.81 -18.38 -15.50
C GLY A 193 -8.27 -17.38 -14.49
N LYS A 194 -9.16 -16.60 -13.90
CA LYS A 194 -8.79 -15.46 -13.07
C LYS A 194 -9.48 -15.50 -11.70
N LYS A 195 -8.70 -15.42 -10.64
CA LYS A 195 -9.15 -15.16 -9.26
C LYS A 195 -8.68 -13.76 -8.83
N THR A 196 -9.56 -13.02 -8.18
CA THR A 196 -9.25 -11.70 -7.63
C THR A 196 -9.56 -11.62 -6.14
N ILE A 197 -8.67 -11.01 -5.37
CA ILE A 197 -8.89 -10.56 -3.99
C ILE A 197 -8.90 -9.04 -4.04
N ASP A 198 -10.04 -8.40 -3.74
CA ASP A 198 -10.15 -6.95 -3.87
C ASP A 198 -11.13 -6.34 -2.87
N THR A 199 -11.08 -5.01 -2.73
CA THR A 199 -12.03 -4.23 -1.93
C THR A 199 -12.40 -2.92 -2.60
N LYS A 200 -13.60 -2.40 -2.26
CA LYS A 200 -14.21 -1.17 -2.82
C LYS A 200 -14.75 -0.24 -1.73
N LEU A 201 -14.29 -0.39 -0.50
CA LEU A 201 -14.86 0.28 0.68
C LEU A 201 -14.31 1.71 0.92
N GLY A 202 -13.22 2.08 0.26
CA GLY A 202 -12.54 3.35 0.43
C GLY A 202 -11.80 3.41 1.77
N ALA A 203 -12.35 4.13 2.76
CA ALA A 203 -11.95 4.03 4.15
C ALA A 203 -12.31 2.63 4.71
N ARG A 204 -11.61 2.15 5.73
CA ARG A 204 -11.79 0.79 6.29
C ARG A 204 -11.75 -0.31 5.21
N ALA A 205 -10.85 -0.17 4.26
CA ALA A 205 -10.79 -1.04 3.09
C ALA A 205 -10.57 -2.53 3.40
N ASN A 206 -9.96 -2.84 4.54
CA ASN A 206 -9.67 -4.21 4.99
C ASN A 206 -10.82 -4.90 5.77
N MET A 207 -12.02 -4.32 5.81
CA MET A 207 -13.14 -4.81 6.64
C MET A 207 -13.49 -6.29 6.37
N PHE A 208 -13.56 -6.70 5.11
CA PHE A 208 -14.00 -8.05 4.73
C PHE A 208 -12.87 -8.95 4.22
N CYS A 209 -11.72 -8.39 3.85
CA CYS A 209 -10.55 -9.15 3.43
C CYS A 209 -9.26 -8.37 3.67
N SER A 210 -8.19 -9.07 3.95
CA SER A 210 -6.89 -8.46 4.20
C SER A 210 -6.13 -8.20 2.89
N PRO A 211 -5.35 -7.11 2.77
CA PRO A 211 -4.46 -6.85 1.64
C PRO A 211 -3.20 -7.74 1.70
N PHE A 212 -3.41 -9.04 1.85
CA PHE A 212 -2.36 -10.02 2.09
C PHE A 212 -2.76 -11.38 1.50
N PHE A 213 -1.79 -12.09 0.91
CA PHE A 213 -2.00 -13.44 0.41
C PHE A 213 -0.77 -14.31 0.61
N GLN A 214 -0.97 -15.64 0.61
CA GLN A 214 0.08 -16.64 0.51
C GLN A 214 -0.20 -17.53 -0.69
N LEU A 215 0.81 -17.78 -1.51
CA LEU A 215 0.71 -18.57 -2.70
C LEU A 215 1.69 -19.74 -2.62
N SER A 216 1.20 -20.93 -2.29
CA SER A 216 1.97 -22.16 -2.26
C SER A 216 2.19 -22.69 -3.67
N LEU A 217 3.38 -23.20 -3.95
CA LEU A 217 3.85 -23.60 -5.28
C LEU A 217 4.16 -25.10 -5.28
N ASP A 218 3.71 -25.81 -6.33
CA ASP A 218 3.90 -27.24 -6.56
C ASP A 218 3.36 -28.16 -5.44
N GLY A 219 2.45 -27.63 -4.62
CA GLY A 219 1.80 -28.30 -3.50
C GLY A 219 1.44 -27.33 -2.39
N LYS A 220 0.65 -27.76 -1.44
CA LYS A 220 0.32 -26.98 -0.25
C LYS A 220 1.53 -26.86 0.65
N SER A 221 1.92 -25.64 0.99
CA SER A 221 3.00 -25.37 1.93
C SER A 221 2.48 -25.46 3.36
N GLU A 222 3.33 -25.99 4.23
CA GLU A 222 3.11 -26.07 5.68
C GLU A 222 3.94 -25.00 6.42
N GLU A 223 3.97 -25.06 7.75
CA GLU A 223 4.74 -24.13 8.57
C GLU A 223 6.25 -24.18 8.25
N ASN A 224 6.83 -25.39 8.11
CA ASN A 224 8.27 -25.61 7.99
C ASN A 224 8.69 -26.29 6.68
N GLN A 225 7.78 -26.46 5.72
CA GLN A 225 8.10 -27.10 4.44
C GLN A 225 7.22 -26.59 3.29
N GLY A 226 7.74 -26.75 2.06
CA GLY A 226 7.10 -26.30 0.83
C GLY A 226 7.57 -24.92 0.40
N GLU A 227 7.33 -24.59 -0.86
CA GLU A 227 7.66 -23.30 -1.44
C GLU A 227 6.44 -22.38 -1.39
N VAL A 228 6.65 -21.13 -0.96
CA VAL A 228 5.57 -20.15 -0.86
C VAL A 228 6.06 -18.74 -1.22
N LEU A 229 5.28 -18.06 -2.05
CA LEU A 229 5.34 -16.62 -2.27
C LEU A 229 4.29 -15.95 -1.39
N VAL A 230 4.70 -14.98 -0.59
CA VAL A 230 3.80 -14.20 0.26
C VAL A 230 3.88 -12.74 -0.13
N GLY A 231 2.72 -12.09 -0.29
CA GLY A 231 2.64 -10.70 -0.73
C GLY A 231 1.63 -9.87 0.05
N THR A 232 1.94 -8.58 0.19
CA THR A 232 1.06 -7.56 0.80
C THR A 232 1.23 -6.21 0.14
N LEU A 233 0.17 -5.40 0.14
CA LEU A 233 0.22 -4.03 -0.37
C LEU A 233 0.28 -3.04 0.79
N GLY A 234 1.25 -2.13 0.76
CA GLY A 234 1.38 -1.00 1.69
C GLY A 234 0.39 0.12 1.35
N TRP A 235 -0.89 -0.17 1.43
CA TRP A 235 -1.97 0.73 1.07
C TRP A 235 -3.20 0.48 1.94
N THR A 236 -3.75 1.51 2.56
CA THR A 236 -4.92 1.41 3.43
C THR A 236 -6.26 1.61 2.71
N GLY A 237 -6.21 1.95 1.42
CA GLY A 237 -7.38 2.12 0.56
C GLY A 237 -7.76 0.87 -0.22
N ASN A 238 -8.60 1.05 -1.24
CA ASN A 238 -9.02 -0.03 -2.12
C ASN A 238 -7.84 -0.69 -2.79
N PHE A 239 -7.69 -2.00 -2.62
CA PHE A 239 -6.63 -2.80 -3.20
C PHE A 239 -7.17 -3.90 -4.11
N SER A 240 -6.32 -4.43 -4.98
CA SER A 240 -6.61 -5.59 -5.82
C SER A 240 -5.36 -6.44 -6.03
N PHE A 241 -5.52 -7.76 -5.83
CA PHE A 241 -4.59 -8.79 -6.28
C PHE A 241 -5.30 -9.65 -7.32
N VAL A 242 -4.76 -9.71 -8.52
CA VAL A 242 -5.27 -10.52 -9.62
C VAL A 242 -4.32 -11.69 -9.86
N PHE A 243 -4.84 -12.90 -9.80
CA PHE A 243 -4.16 -14.15 -10.09
C PHE A 243 -4.75 -14.71 -11.38
N GLU A 244 -4.00 -14.66 -12.47
CA GLU A 244 -4.44 -15.15 -13.78
C GLU A 244 -3.56 -16.33 -14.22
N VAL A 245 -4.16 -17.52 -14.31
CA VAL A 245 -3.54 -18.73 -14.83
C VAL A 245 -3.95 -18.91 -16.29
N ASP A 246 -2.99 -19.02 -17.20
CA ASP A 246 -3.25 -19.18 -18.62
C ASP A 246 -3.32 -20.68 -19.06
N ASN A 247 -3.51 -20.86 -20.36
CA ASN A 247 -3.62 -22.18 -20.98
C ASN A 247 -2.31 -22.99 -21.00
N LYS A 248 -1.20 -22.41 -20.59
CA LYS A 248 0.11 -23.05 -20.40
C LYS A 248 0.45 -23.27 -18.93
N ASN A 249 -0.52 -22.99 -18.05
CA ASN A 249 -0.34 -23.01 -16.60
C ASN A 249 0.67 -21.97 -16.09
N GLU A 250 0.94 -20.90 -16.85
CA GLU A 250 1.71 -19.75 -16.36
C GLU A 250 0.79 -18.84 -15.52
N LEU A 251 1.26 -18.48 -14.32
CA LEU A 251 0.52 -17.59 -13.40
C LEU A 251 1.07 -16.18 -13.43
N ARG A 252 0.19 -15.20 -13.61
CA ARG A 252 0.45 -13.76 -13.41
C ARG A 252 -0.16 -13.31 -12.11
N VAL A 253 0.64 -12.63 -11.28
CA VAL A 253 0.19 -11.99 -10.05
C VAL A 253 0.33 -10.49 -10.23
N ILE A 254 -0.80 -9.78 -10.33
CA ILE A 254 -0.86 -8.33 -10.48
C ILE A 254 -1.35 -7.72 -9.19
N SER A 255 -0.58 -6.80 -8.61
CA SER A 255 -0.85 -6.22 -7.29
C SER A 255 -0.87 -4.70 -7.36
N GLY A 256 -1.84 -4.05 -6.73
CA GLY A 256 -1.92 -2.59 -6.68
C GLY A 256 -3.22 -2.04 -6.14
N ILE A 257 -3.46 -0.76 -6.38
CA ILE A 257 -4.75 -0.10 -6.10
C ILE A 257 -5.82 -0.78 -6.97
N ASN A 258 -7.01 -0.97 -6.41
CA ASN A 258 -8.16 -1.40 -7.20
C ASN A 258 -8.53 -0.30 -8.20
N PRO A 259 -8.52 -0.56 -9.51
CA PRO A 259 -8.84 0.45 -10.51
C PRO A 259 -10.35 0.79 -10.57
N TYR A 260 -11.19 0.08 -9.82
CA TYR A 260 -12.64 0.35 -9.77
C TYR A 260 -12.92 1.79 -9.34
N ALA A 261 -13.62 2.54 -10.18
CA ALA A 261 -13.97 3.95 -9.98
C ALA A 261 -12.76 4.84 -9.56
N SER A 262 -11.58 4.49 -10.05
CA SER A 262 -10.30 5.11 -9.66
C SER A 262 -9.46 5.48 -10.88
N GLU A 263 -10.09 5.84 -12.01
CA GLU A 263 -9.39 6.43 -13.14
C GLU A 263 -8.69 7.72 -12.70
N TYR A 264 -7.40 7.83 -13.00
CA TYR A 264 -6.62 8.97 -12.57
C TYR A 264 -6.20 9.84 -13.76
N SER A 265 -6.61 11.12 -13.72
CA SER A 265 -6.22 12.12 -14.72
C SER A 265 -4.85 12.68 -14.38
N LEU A 266 -3.81 12.15 -15.00
CA LEU A 266 -2.43 12.56 -14.80
C LEU A 266 -2.09 13.76 -15.69
N LYS A 267 -1.60 14.85 -15.08
CA LYS A 267 -1.20 16.06 -15.82
C LYS A 267 0.20 15.89 -16.44
N PRO A 268 0.52 16.66 -17.51
CA PRO A 268 1.87 16.73 -18.05
C PRO A 268 2.92 17.01 -16.98
N ASN A 269 4.03 16.25 -16.99
CA ASN A 269 5.15 16.34 -16.06
C ASN A 269 4.83 15.99 -14.58
N GLU A 270 3.61 15.57 -14.26
CA GLU A 270 3.25 14.99 -12.98
C GLU A 270 3.72 13.54 -12.92
N ILE A 271 4.08 13.06 -11.74
CA ILE A 271 4.46 11.66 -11.50
C ILE A 271 3.35 11.00 -10.70
N PHE A 272 2.77 9.95 -11.25
CA PHE A 272 1.90 9.04 -10.51
C PHE A 272 2.75 7.91 -9.95
N ARG A 273 2.88 7.86 -8.61
CA ARG A 273 3.54 6.78 -7.89
C ARG A 273 2.48 5.85 -7.32
N THR A 274 2.62 4.54 -7.59
CA THR A 274 1.78 3.49 -7.00
C THR A 274 2.22 3.20 -5.56
N PRO A 275 1.35 2.57 -4.74
CA PRO A 275 1.74 2.07 -3.43
C PRO A 275 2.86 1.03 -3.51
N ASP A 276 3.57 0.86 -2.40
CA ASP A 276 4.57 -0.19 -2.24
C ASP A 276 3.90 -1.56 -2.15
N PHE A 277 4.29 -2.49 -3.00
CA PHE A 277 3.98 -3.91 -2.86
C PHE A 277 5.19 -4.63 -2.30
N TYR A 278 4.98 -5.42 -1.25
CA TYR A 278 6.03 -6.17 -0.57
C TYR A 278 5.82 -7.66 -0.78
N PHE A 279 6.88 -8.39 -1.11
CA PHE A 279 6.80 -9.83 -1.19
C PHE A 279 8.08 -10.51 -0.70
N THR A 280 7.91 -11.74 -0.23
CA THR A 280 9.00 -12.65 0.12
C THR A 280 8.74 -14.02 -0.49
N TYR A 281 9.82 -14.74 -0.77
CA TYR A 281 9.77 -16.11 -1.26
C TYR A 281 10.50 -17.02 -0.28
N SER A 282 9.82 -18.05 0.21
CA SER A 282 10.39 -19.04 1.13
C SER A 282 10.39 -20.42 0.50
N PHE A 283 11.49 -21.17 0.72
CA PHE A 283 11.65 -22.57 0.31
C PHE A 283 11.44 -23.55 1.48
N THR A 284 11.15 -23.03 2.67
CA THR A 284 11.03 -23.76 3.93
C THR A 284 9.73 -23.44 4.65
N GLY A 285 8.66 -23.22 3.89
CA GLY A 285 7.32 -23.10 4.42
C GLY A 285 6.87 -21.68 4.77
N LYS A 286 5.62 -21.60 5.23
CA LYS A 286 4.90 -20.35 5.56
C LYS A 286 5.49 -19.62 6.76
N GLY A 287 6.01 -20.37 7.75
CA GLY A 287 6.62 -19.80 8.96
C GLY A 287 7.87 -18.98 8.64
N GLN A 288 8.73 -19.44 7.72
CA GLN A 288 9.90 -18.65 7.32
C GLN A 288 9.49 -17.37 6.57
N ALA A 289 8.50 -17.46 5.68
CA ALA A 289 7.98 -16.29 5.00
C ALA A 289 7.40 -15.25 5.99
N SER A 290 6.70 -15.71 7.02
CA SER A 290 6.19 -14.86 8.11
C SER A 290 7.33 -14.18 8.88
N ARG A 291 8.38 -14.94 9.28
CA ARG A 291 9.56 -14.38 9.96
C ARG A 291 10.28 -13.34 9.12
N ASN A 292 10.40 -13.53 7.81
CA ASN A 292 10.99 -12.54 6.90
C ASN A 292 10.27 -11.19 7.00
N PHE A 293 8.93 -11.19 6.97
CA PHE A 293 8.12 -9.98 7.17
C PHE A 293 8.27 -9.38 8.57
N HIS A 294 8.30 -10.21 9.62
CA HIS A 294 8.46 -9.73 10.99
C HIS A 294 9.83 -9.07 11.22
N ASP A 295 10.91 -9.67 10.70
CA ASP A 295 12.26 -9.12 10.82
C ASP A 295 12.40 -7.81 10.05
N TRP A 296 11.85 -7.76 8.83
CA TRP A 296 11.79 -6.54 8.05
C TRP A 296 10.97 -5.44 8.75
N ALA A 297 9.76 -5.76 9.24
CA ALA A 297 8.89 -4.78 9.88
C ALA A 297 9.53 -4.20 11.15
N ARG A 298 10.14 -5.04 12.00
CA ARG A 298 10.84 -4.57 13.21
C ARG A 298 12.00 -3.64 12.90
N LYS A 299 12.71 -3.88 11.80
CA LYS A 299 13.93 -3.13 11.49
C LYS A 299 13.69 -1.86 10.69
N TYR A 300 12.71 -1.86 9.77
CA TYR A 300 12.56 -0.80 8.78
C TYR A 300 11.20 -0.08 8.82
N GLN A 301 10.18 -0.66 9.48
CA GLN A 301 8.83 -0.13 9.37
C GLN A 301 8.28 0.37 10.71
N VAL A 302 8.54 -0.35 11.78
CA VAL A 302 8.01 -0.04 13.11
C VAL A 302 9.03 0.76 13.89
N LYS A 303 8.65 1.96 14.36
CA LYS A 303 9.48 2.74 15.27
C LYS A 303 9.80 1.90 16.51
N ASP A 304 11.06 1.89 16.92
CA ASP A 304 11.55 1.09 18.06
C ASP A 304 11.15 -0.38 17.99
N GLY A 305 11.14 -0.96 16.76
CA GLY A 305 10.61 -2.29 16.48
C GLY A 305 11.21 -3.43 17.29
N ASN A 306 12.44 -3.26 17.81
CA ASN A 306 13.13 -4.23 18.69
C ASN A 306 12.88 -3.98 20.18
N GLN A 307 12.18 -2.93 20.57
CA GLN A 307 11.81 -2.67 21.96
C GLN A 307 10.63 -3.55 22.40
N THR A 308 10.57 -3.83 23.69
CA THR A 308 9.43 -4.51 24.29
C THR A 308 8.16 -3.67 24.10
N ARG A 309 7.08 -4.29 23.66
CA ARG A 309 5.77 -3.63 23.56
C ARG A 309 5.11 -3.56 24.91
N MET A 310 4.48 -2.41 25.20
CA MET A 310 3.73 -2.21 26.41
C MET A 310 2.44 -3.03 26.37
N THR A 311 2.09 -3.62 27.50
CA THR A 311 0.76 -4.17 27.74
C THR A 311 -0.23 -3.03 27.98
N LEU A 312 -1.49 -3.20 27.54
CA LEU A 312 -2.49 -2.14 27.54
C LEU A 312 -3.82 -2.65 28.10
N LEU A 313 -4.42 -1.88 29.01
CA LEU A 313 -5.80 -2.05 29.45
C LEU A 313 -6.65 -0.94 28.82
N ASN A 314 -7.64 -1.32 28.02
CA ASN A 314 -8.63 -0.43 27.43
C ASN A 314 -9.92 -0.48 28.25
N ASN A 315 -10.53 0.68 28.56
CA ASN A 315 -11.76 0.72 29.35
C ASN A 315 -13.02 0.29 28.58
N TRP A 316 -12.98 0.18 27.23
CA TRP A 316 -14.19 0.04 26.41
C TRP A 316 -15.09 -1.11 26.86
N GLU A 317 -14.58 -2.32 26.94
CA GLU A 317 -15.39 -3.50 27.31
C GLU A 317 -15.86 -3.49 28.78
N ALA A 318 -15.20 -2.69 29.64
CA ALA A 318 -15.58 -2.56 31.05
C ALA A 318 -16.66 -1.51 31.28
N THR A 319 -16.73 -0.47 30.44
CA THR A 319 -17.59 0.69 30.74
C THR A 319 -18.46 1.14 29.56
N TYR A 320 -18.06 0.85 28.32
CA TYR A 320 -18.61 1.50 27.13
C TYR A 320 -18.64 3.04 27.34
N PHE A 321 -19.79 3.67 27.12
CA PHE A 321 -19.98 5.12 27.33
C PHE A 321 -20.28 5.52 28.78
N ASP A 322 -20.49 4.57 29.71
CA ASP A 322 -20.85 4.84 31.12
C ASP A 322 -19.60 4.90 31.99
N PHE A 323 -18.95 6.03 31.99
CA PHE A 323 -17.81 6.31 32.87
C PHE A 323 -17.75 7.79 33.31
N ASP A 324 -17.04 8.01 34.41
CA ASP A 324 -16.58 9.28 34.93
C ASP A 324 -15.11 9.17 35.34
N GLU A 325 -14.52 10.29 35.79
CA GLU A 325 -13.13 10.33 36.26
C GLU A 325 -12.84 9.32 37.38
N ALA A 326 -13.74 9.15 38.33
CA ALA A 326 -13.54 8.28 39.50
C ALA A 326 -13.47 6.79 39.04
N LYS A 327 -14.38 6.39 38.16
CA LYS A 327 -14.41 5.04 37.59
C LYS A 327 -13.13 4.75 36.77
N LEU A 328 -12.69 5.72 35.97
CA LEU A 328 -11.46 5.58 35.16
C LEU A 328 -10.22 5.48 36.03
N VAL A 329 -10.10 6.31 37.09
CA VAL A 329 -8.97 6.24 38.04
C VAL A 329 -8.96 4.91 38.79
N LYS A 330 -10.13 4.35 39.13
CA LYS A 330 -10.23 3.02 39.73
C LYS A 330 -9.74 1.92 38.78
N LEU A 331 -10.09 1.98 37.48
CA LEU A 331 -9.59 1.04 36.47
C LEU A 331 -8.07 1.18 36.27
N MET A 332 -7.50 2.37 36.44
CA MET A 332 -6.06 2.55 36.45
C MET A 332 -5.40 1.85 37.65
N ASP A 333 -6.05 1.85 38.85
CA ASP A 333 -5.55 1.08 39.98
C ASP A 333 -5.55 -0.42 39.68
N ASP A 334 -6.64 -0.92 39.11
CA ASP A 334 -6.74 -2.31 38.70
C ASP A 334 -5.68 -2.68 37.62
N ALA A 335 -5.39 -1.77 36.66
CA ALA A 335 -4.31 -1.94 35.67
C ALA A 335 -2.93 -2.07 36.34
N VAL A 336 -2.63 -1.25 37.35
CA VAL A 336 -1.38 -1.32 38.11
C VAL A 336 -1.28 -2.63 38.87
N GLU A 337 -2.37 -3.06 39.54
CA GLU A 337 -2.40 -4.33 40.29
C GLU A 337 -2.15 -5.53 39.34
N LEU A 338 -2.68 -5.48 38.11
CA LEU A 338 -2.47 -6.48 37.06
C LEU A 338 -1.08 -6.42 36.42
N GLY A 339 -0.28 -5.40 36.70
CA GLY A 339 1.03 -5.20 36.08
C GLY A 339 0.98 -4.72 34.62
N VAL A 340 -0.05 -4.00 34.23
CA VAL A 340 -0.23 -3.44 32.89
C VAL A 340 0.55 -2.13 32.75
N ASP A 341 1.21 -1.91 31.64
CA ASP A 341 2.09 -0.75 31.41
C ASP A 341 1.35 0.53 31.03
N MET A 342 0.15 0.42 30.45
CA MET A 342 -0.61 1.54 29.89
C MET A 342 -2.12 1.39 30.10
N PHE A 343 -2.77 2.49 30.44
CA PHE A 343 -4.23 2.62 30.39
C PHE A 343 -4.65 3.41 29.15
N LEU A 344 -5.62 2.91 28.38
CA LEU A 344 -6.20 3.59 27.23
C LEU A 344 -7.63 4.02 27.51
N LEU A 345 -7.90 5.34 27.41
CA LEU A 345 -9.24 5.91 27.40
C LEU A 345 -9.84 5.76 25.99
N ASP A 346 -10.88 4.96 25.85
CA ASP A 346 -11.59 4.70 24.59
C ASP A 346 -12.69 5.74 24.32
N ASP A 347 -13.61 5.46 23.39
CA ASP A 347 -14.69 6.35 22.94
C ASP A 347 -15.56 6.89 24.08
N GLY A 348 -16.05 8.13 23.93
CA GLY A 348 -17.02 8.72 24.86
C GLY A 348 -16.51 9.86 25.75
N TRP A 349 -15.25 10.31 25.59
CA TRP A 349 -14.62 11.34 26.44
C TRP A 349 -14.84 12.79 25.96
N PHE A 350 -15.48 13.01 24.81
CA PHE A 350 -15.51 14.29 24.08
C PHE A 350 -16.93 14.79 23.80
N ALA A 351 -17.03 15.99 23.23
CA ALA A 351 -18.21 16.75 22.84
C ALA A 351 -19.02 17.31 24.02
N ASN A 352 -19.37 18.61 23.94
CA ASN A 352 -20.14 19.30 24.97
C ASN A 352 -21.58 19.65 24.54
N LYS A 353 -21.79 20.15 23.31
CA LYS A 353 -23.14 20.43 22.79
C LYS A 353 -23.93 19.15 22.55
N TYR A 354 -23.27 18.12 22.03
CA TYR A 354 -23.83 16.79 21.79
C TYR A 354 -22.96 15.73 22.49
N PRO A 355 -23.01 15.60 23.82
CA PRO A 355 -22.10 14.74 24.58
C PRO A 355 -22.08 13.32 24.05
N ARG A 356 -20.85 12.78 23.88
CA ARG A 356 -20.65 11.41 23.35
C ARG A 356 -21.09 10.36 24.39
N SER A 357 -22.40 10.12 24.46
CA SER A 357 -23.01 9.10 25.33
C SER A 357 -23.55 7.89 24.56
N GLY A 358 -23.25 7.80 23.29
CA GLY A 358 -23.64 6.75 22.35
C GLY A 358 -23.08 7.08 20.96
N ASP A 359 -23.23 6.18 19.99
CA ASP A 359 -22.65 6.31 18.66
C ASP A 359 -23.45 7.19 17.68
N HIS A 360 -24.55 7.83 18.14
CA HIS A 360 -25.41 8.67 17.31
C HIS A 360 -25.02 10.15 17.29
N GLN A 361 -24.09 10.58 18.11
CA GLN A 361 -23.78 12.00 18.30
C GLN A 361 -22.36 12.25 18.80
N GLY A 362 -21.90 13.47 18.65
CA GLY A 362 -20.66 14.00 19.22
C GLY A 362 -19.41 13.76 18.39
N LEU A 363 -19.38 12.75 17.53
CA LEU A 363 -18.20 12.45 16.74
C LEU A 363 -17.91 13.60 15.76
N GLY A 364 -16.68 14.13 15.82
CA GLY A 364 -16.25 15.34 15.14
C GLY A 364 -15.96 16.52 16.07
N ASP A 365 -16.43 16.49 17.34
CA ASP A 365 -16.24 17.57 18.32
C ASP A 365 -15.27 17.08 19.41
N TRP A 366 -13.97 17.36 19.29
CA TRP A 366 -12.89 16.73 20.07
C TRP A 366 -12.51 17.49 21.36
N ASP A 367 -13.43 18.30 21.89
CA ASP A 367 -13.26 18.91 23.21
C ASP A 367 -13.74 17.95 24.29
N GLU A 368 -12.96 17.78 25.37
CA GLU A 368 -13.34 16.90 26.49
C GLU A 368 -14.70 17.29 27.09
N THR A 369 -15.56 16.31 27.33
CA THR A 369 -16.89 16.53 27.87
C THR A 369 -16.85 16.81 29.37
N ALA A 370 -17.32 18.02 29.81
CA ALA A 370 -17.29 18.43 31.20
C ALA A 370 -18.18 17.57 32.11
N ASP A 371 -19.23 16.95 31.58
CA ASP A 371 -20.14 16.10 32.33
C ASP A 371 -19.45 14.84 32.91
N LYS A 372 -18.53 14.25 32.17
CA LYS A 372 -17.81 13.04 32.59
C LYS A 372 -16.42 13.34 33.12
N LEU A 373 -15.77 14.37 32.59
CA LEU A 373 -14.40 14.75 32.84
C LEU A 373 -14.32 16.22 33.31
N PRO A 374 -14.85 16.55 34.47
CA PRO A 374 -14.90 17.94 34.96
C PRO A 374 -13.50 18.56 35.13
N HIS A 375 -12.45 17.75 35.33
CA HIS A 375 -11.06 18.21 35.41
C HIS A 375 -10.28 17.98 34.11
N GLY A 376 -10.94 17.47 33.05
CA GLY A 376 -10.38 17.22 31.72
C GLY A 376 -9.43 16.03 31.64
N VAL A 377 -8.94 15.79 30.42
CA VAL A 377 -8.00 14.69 30.12
C VAL A 377 -6.68 14.85 30.90
N GLY A 378 -6.25 16.08 31.17
CA GLY A 378 -5.02 16.34 31.95
C GLY A 378 -5.02 15.74 33.35
N TYR A 379 -6.16 15.69 34.00
CA TYR A 379 -6.31 15.02 35.31
C TYR A 379 -6.03 13.51 35.19
N LEU A 380 -6.50 12.87 34.13
CA LEU A 380 -6.31 11.45 33.90
C LEU A 380 -4.86 11.10 33.51
N THR A 381 -4.22 11.94 32.68
CA THR A 381 -2.81 11.74 32.32
C THR A 381 -1.92 11.88 33.58
N GLU A 382 -2.21 12.86 34.45
CA GLU A 382 -1.50 13.02 35.72
C GLU A 382 -1.74 11.86 36.70
N ALA A 383 -2.98 11.35 36.76
CA ALA A 383 -3.33 10.20 37.58
C ALA A 383 -2.57 8.95 37.17
N ALA A 384 -2.53 8.67 35.86
CA ALA A 384 -1.74 7.55 35.29
C ALA A 384 -0.25 7.69 35.62
N LYS A 385 0.31 8.88 35.43
CA LYS A 385 1.72 9.19 35.73
C LYS A 385 2.07 8.97 37.18
N LYS A 386 1.21 9.42 38.13
CA LYS A 386 1.38 9.19 39.57
C LYS A 386 1.35 7.71 39.94
N LYS A 387 0.63 6.89 39.18
CA LYS A 387 0.52 5.44 39.37
C LYS A 387 1.64 4.68 38.66
N GLY A 388 2.52 5.36 37.90
CA GLY A 388 3.65 4.77 37.19
C GLY A 388 3.31 4.04 35.89
N ILE A 389 2.10 4.26 35.32
CA ILE A 389 1.68 3.72 34.03
C ILE A 389 1.55 4.83 32.99
N LYS A 390 1.60 4.45 31.71
CA LYS A 390 1.39 5.36 30.59
C LYS A 390 -0.11 5.59 30.35
N PHE A 391 -0.43 6.69 29.64
CA PHE A 391 -1.80 7.01 29.24
C PHE A 391 -1.91 7.06 27.73
N GLY A 392 -2.92 6.40 27.17
CA GLY A 392 -3.30 6.46 25.75
C GLY A 392 -4.73 7.00 25.62
N ILE A 393 -5.06 7.47 24.41
CA ILE A 393 -6.39 8.01 24.10
C ILE A 393 -6.87 7.55 22.74
N TRP A 394 -8.17 7.28 22.63
CA TRP A 394 -8.85 6.92 21.40
C TRP A 394 -9.29 8.16 20.62
N ILE A 395 -9.14 8.13 19.31
CA ILE A 395 -9.70 9.09 18.36
C ILE A 395 -10.23 8.37 17.11
N GLU A 396 -11.26 8.94 16.48
CA GLU A 396 -11.79 8.52 15.17
C GLU A 396 -11.98 9.76 14.27
N PRO A 397 -10.89 10.46 13.90
CA PRO A 397 -10.97 11.79 13.33
C PRO A 397 -11.33 11.83 11.84
N GLU A 398 -11.44 10.67 11.19
CA GLU A 398 -11.91 10.55 9.81
C GLU A 398 -13.43 10.56 9.70
N MET A 399 -14.15 10.45 10.83
CA MET A 399 -15.60 10.26 10.87
C MET A 399 -16.30 11.42 11.58
N VAL A 400 -17.57 11.61 11.27
CA VAL A 400 -18.41 12.64 11.87
C VAL A 400 -19.86 12.15 12.03
N ASN A 401 -20.51 12.54 13.13
CA ASN A 401 -21.95 12.34 13.26
C ASN A 401 -22.73 13.55 12.73
N PRO A 402 -23.93 13.37 12.18
CA PRO A 402 -24.83 14.48 11.87
C PRO A 402 -25.16 15.37 13.06
N LYS A 403 -25.22 14.79 14.27
CA LYS A 403 -25.33 15.53 15.53
C LYS A 403 -23.94 15.85 16.07
N SER A 404 -23.27 16.85 15.47
CA SER A 404 -22.03 17.44 15.91
C SER A 404 -21.97 18.90 15.49
N GLU A 405 -21.20 19.71 16.22
CA GLU A 405 -20.97 21.11 15.84
C GLU A 405 -20.14 21.20 14.55
N LEU A 406 -19.24 20.24 14.33
CA LEU A 406 -18.46 20.14 13.11
C LEU A 406 -19.37 20.02 11.88
N TYR A 407 -20.33 19.08 11.90
CA TYR A 407 -21.25 18.87 10.79
C TYR A 407 -22.18 20.07 10.56
N GLU A 408 -22.64 20.71 11.64
CA GLU A 408 -23.45 21.94 11.53
C GLU A 408 -22.72 23.06 10.78
N LYS A 409 -21.40 23.20 11.06
CA LYS A 409 -20.55 24.25 10.48
C LYS A 409 -20.03 23.91 9.08
N HIS A 410 -19.78 22.64 8.80
CA HIS A 410 -19.02 22.18 7.64
C HIS A 410 -19.65 20.95 6.97
N LYS A 411 -20.89 21.07 6.52
CA LYS A 411 -21.56 20.01 5.74
C LYS A 411 -20.85 19.69 4.42
N ASP A 412 -20.11 20.65 3.88
CA ASP A 412 -19.31 20.52 2.66
C ASP A 412 -18.00 19.72 2.88
N TRP A 413 -17.67 19.35 4.10
CA TRP A 413 -16.48 18.56 4.43
C TRP A 413 -16.72 17.05 4.47
N VAL A 414 -17.97 16.61 4.37
CA VAL A 414 -18.29 15.18 4.32
C VAL A 414 -18.37 14.68 2.87
N ILE A 415 -18.04 13.43 2.70
CA ILE A 415 -18.26 12.70 1.45
C ILE A 415 -19.77 12.38 1.38
N HIS A 416 -20.50 13.04 0.49
CA HIS A 416 -21.94 12.86 0.35
C HIS A 416 -22.42 13.12 -1.09
N LEU A 417 -23.42 12.37 -1.52
CA LEU A 417 -24.02 12.53 -2.86
C LEU A 417 -24.94 13.76 -2.91
N PRO A 418 -24.75 14.68 -3.86
CA PRO A 418 -25.73 15.71 -4.11
C PRO A 418 -27.05 15.08 -4.62
N ASN A 419 -28.20 15.63 -4.23
CA ASN A 419 -29.51 15.18 -4.65
C ASN A 419 -29.89 13.73 -4.27
N ARG A 420 -29.27 13.18 -3.26
CA ARG A 420 -29.58 11.87 -2.67
C ARG A 420 -29.63 12.00 -1.16
N ASP A 421 -30.43 11.13 -0.52
CA ASP A 421 -30.41 10.99 0.93
C ASP A 421 -29.05 10.42 1.37
N GLU A 422 -28.55 10.89 2.50
CA GLU A 422 -27.31 10.37 3.08
C GLU A 422 -27.53 8.96 3.62
N TYR A 423 -26.60 8.06 3.32
CA TYR A 423 -26.54 6.73 3.91
C TYR A 423 -25.48 6.69 5.00
N TYR A 424 -25.88 6.27 6.19
CA TYR A 424 -25.00 6.20 7.35
C TYR A 424 -24.60 4.76 7.64
N PHE A 425 -23.30 4.53 7.81
CA PHE A 425 -22.78 3.30 8.40
C PHE A 425 -22.41 3.59 9.85
N ARG A 426 -22.94 2.82 10.82
CA ARG A 426 -22.78 3.11 12.26
C ARG A 426 -23.15 4.55 12.67
N ASN A 427 -24.19 5.11 12.07
CA ASN A 427 -24.63 6.50 12.31
C ASN A 427 -23.58 7.58 11.98
N GLN A 428 -22.60 7.26 11.16
CA GLN A 428 -21.45 8.11 10.82
C GLN A 428 -21.43 8.45 9.34
N LEU A 429 -20.80 9.59 9.03
CA LEU A 429 -20.34 10.01 7.70
C LEU A 429 -18.82 10.09 7.71
N VAL A 430 -18.23 9.97 6.54
CA VAL A 430 -16.78 10.06 6.33
C VAL A 430 -16.40 11.49 5.93
N LEU A 431 -15.43 12.08 6.61
CA LEU A 431 -14.84 13.37 6.26
C LEU A 431 -13.99 13.25 4.99
N ASP A 432 -14.02 14.23 4.12
CA ASP A 432 -13.33 14.22 2.83
C ASP A 432 -11.85 14.58 2.97
N LEU A 433 -11.00 13.60 3.24
CA LEU A 433 -9.54 13.80 3.33
C LEU A 433 -8.87 14.11 1.98
N SER A 434 -9.59 14.08 0.85
CA SER A 434 -9.06 14.67 -0.39
C SER A 434 -8.98 16.20 -0.32
N ASN A 435 -9.69 16.82 0.63
CA ASN A 435 -9.74 18.26 0.87
C ASN A 435 -8.66 18.69 1.89
N PRO A 436 -7.68 19.55 1.51
CA PRO A 436 -6.65 20.01 2.43
C PRO A 436 -7.18 20.67 3.72
N LYS A 437 -8.32 21.37 3.67
CA LYS A 437 -8.91 21.97 4.88
C LYS A 437 -9.36 20.92 5.89
N VAL A 438 -9.83 19.76 5.41
CA VAL A 438 -10.20 18.64 6.26
C VAL A 438 -8.94 17.97 6.83
N GLN A 439 -7.87 17.86 6.02
CA GLN A 439 -6.57 17.39 6.50
C GLN A 439 -6.04 18.28 7.63
N ASP A 440 -6.08 19.62 7.45
CA ASP A 440 -5.66 20.59 8.48
C ASP A 440 -6.47 20.44 9.77
N TYR A 441 -7.78 20.23 9.65
CA TYR A 441 -8.66 19.99 10.80
C TYR A 441 -8.28 18.69 11.54
N VAL A 442 -8.13 17.57 10.81
CA VAL A 442 -7.81 16.27 11.42
C VAL A 442 -6.41 16.28 12.05
N PHE A 443 -5.43 16.93 11.40
CA PHE A 443 -4.12 17.19 12.01
C PHE A 443 -4.27 18.01 13.31
N GLY A 444 -5.09 19.07 13.29
CA GLY A 444 -5.35 19.92 14.44
C GLY A 444 -5.93 19.17 15.65
N VAL A 445 -6.67 18.08 15.44
CA VAL A 445 -7.16 17.23 16.54
C VAL A 445 -5.98 16.59 17.30
N VAL A 446 -5.02 16.02 16.57
CA VAL A 446 -3.82 15.39 17.14
C VAL A 446 -2.92 16.45 17.79
N ASP A 447 -2.64 17.52 17.04
CA ASP A 447 -1.77 18.62 17.47
C ASP A 447 -2.26 19.28 18.78
N ASN A 448 -3.55 19.57 18.86
CA ASN A 448 -4.17 20.15 20.06
C ASN A 448 -4.07 19.22 21.27
N LEU A 449 -4.35 17.93 21.10
CA LEU A 449 -4.27 16.95 22.18
C LEU A 449 -2.83 16.79 22.69
N MET A 450 -1.86 16.67 21.80
CA MET A 450 -0.44 16.51 22.16
C MET A 450 0.14 17.79 22.78
N THR A 451 -0.25 18.96 22.28
CA THR A 451 0.19 20.25 22.82
C THR A 451 -0.40 20.50 24.20
N LYS A 452 -1.69 20.20 24.39
CA LYS A 452 -2.39 20.42 25.65
C LYS A 452 -2.03 19.37 26.71
N TYR A 453 -1.78 18.12 26.28
CA TYR A 453 -1.53 16.97 27.14
C TYR A 453 -0.28 16.18 26.70
N PRO A 454 0.92 16.69 26.93
CA PRO A 454 2.17 16.08 26.44
C PRO A 454 2.51 14.72 27.08
N ASP A 455 1.81 14.33 28.15
CA ASP A 455 1.94 13.01 28.79
C ASP A 455 1.10 11.91 28.10
N ILE A 456 0.34 12.22 27.02
CA ILE A 456 -0.29 11.19 26.16
C ILE A 456 0.83 10.43 25.45
N ALA A 457 0.89 9.12 25.67
CA ALA A 457 1.94 8.24 25.12
C ALA A 457 1.47 7.41 23.91
N PHE A 458 0.17 7.38 23.64
CA PHE A 458 -0.39 6.51 22.61
C PHE A 458 -1.73 7.03 22.09
N PHE A 459 -1.92 6.95 20.77
CA PHE A 459 -3.22 7.14 20.13
C PHE A 459 -3.74 5.82 19.58
N LYS A 460 -4.98 5.47 19.92
CA LYS A 460 -5.75 4.48 19.16
C LYS A 460 -6.54 5.25 18.10
N TRP A 461 -6.07 5.20 16.87
CA TRP A 461 -6.76 5.80 15.73
C TRP A 461 -7.72 4.77 15.15
N ASP A 462 -9.02 5.02 15.32
CA ASP A 462 -10.07 4.14 14.82
C ASP A 462 -10.64 4.63 13.47
N CYS A 463 -11.27 3.72 12.72
CA CYS A 463 -11.91 4.00 11.44
C CYS A 463 -13.06 3.01 11.25
N ASN A 464 -14.28 3.37 11.62
CA ASN A 464 -15.41 2.42 11.71
C ASN A 464 -16.40 2.48 10.55
N SER A 465 -16.28 3.44 9.63
CA SER A 465 -17.18 3.56 8.49
C SER A 465 -16.44 3.44 7.15
N PRO A 466 -16.92 2.61 6.22
CA PRO A 466 -16.51 2.68 4.82
C PRO A 466 -17.09 3.94 4.15
N ILE A 467 -16.60 4.28 2.97
CA ILE A 467 -17.18 5.34 2.14
C ILE A 467 -18.47 4.80 1.51
N THR A 468 -19.62 5.29 1.96
CA THR A 468 -20.96 4.87 1.51
C THR A 468 -21.63 5.85 0.55
N ASN A 469 -21.19 7.12 0.55
CA ASN A 469 -21.71 8.19 -0.28
C ASN A 469 -20.60 8.71 -1.19
N ILE A 470 -20.42 8.13 -2.36
CA ILE A 470 -19.19 8.27 -3.17
C ILE A 470 -19.22 9.56 -4.00
N TYR A 471 -19.06 10.71 -3.33
CA TYR A 471 -18.90 11.99 -3.99
C TYR A 471 -18.23 13.01 -3.08
N SER A 472 -17.17 13.65 -3.59
CA SER A 472 -16.47 14.75 -2.95
C SER A 472 -16.90 16.10 -3.51
N VAL A 473 -17.39 17.00 -2.66
CA VAL A 473 -17.68 18.39 -3.05
C VAL A 473 -16.41 19.12 -3.49
N TYR A 474 -15.28 18.79 -2.88
CA TYR A 474 -13.98 19.39 -3.19
C TYR A 474 -13.45 18.98 -4.57
N LEU A 475 -13.53 17.69 -4.93
CA LEU A 475 -12.97 17.16 -6.18
C LEU A 475 -13.71 17.60 -7.44
N LYS A 476 -14.96 18.07 -7.33
CA LYS A 476 -15.76 18.56 -8.48
C LYS A 476 -15.83 17.53 -9.62
N ASN A 477 -15.20 17.82 -10.76
CA ASN A 477 -15.18 16.95 -11.95
C ASN A 477 -14.14 15.81 -11.88
N LYS A 478 -13.37 15.69 -10.79
CA LYS A 478 -12.36 14.66 -10.57
C LYS A 478 -12.83 13.57 -9.60
N GLN A 479 -14.09 13.17 -9.68
CA GLN A 479 -14.67 12.22 -8.72
C GLN A 479 -13.95 10.87 -8.70
N SER A 480 -13.42 10.41 -9.82
CA SER A 480 -12.65 9.17 -9.91
C SER A 480 -11.30 9.21 -9.14
N HIS A 481 -10.83 10.38 -8.70
CA HIS A 481 -9.67 10.50 -7.83
C HIS A 481 -9.98 10.22 -6.36
N LEU A 482 -11.26 10.19 -5.95
CA LEU A 482 -11.66 10.18 -4.53
C LEU A 482 -10.95 9.10 -3.72
N TYR A 483 -10.99 7.86 -4.16
CA TYR A 483 -10.41 6.73 -3.41
C TYR A 483 -8.88 6.81 -3.28
N ILE A 484 -8.21 7.46 -4.22
CA ILE A 484 -6.75 7.64 -4.20
C ILE A 484 -6.38 8.85 -3.37
N ASP A 485 -7.00 10.00 -3.66
CA ASP A 485 -6.65 11.27 -3.02
C ASP A 485 -7.07 11.29 -1.55
N TYR A 486 -8.13 10.55 -1.17
CA TYR A 486 -8.50 10.32 0.23
C TYR A 486 -7.36 9.66 1.04
N VAL A 487 -6.82 8.55 0.54
CA VAL A 487 -5.76 7.82 1.23
C VAL A 487 -4.45 8.62 1.26
N ARG A 488 -4.14 9.34 0.17
CA ARG A 488 -2.98 10.25 0.15
C ARG A 488 -3.13 11.37 1.18
N GLY A 489 -4.36 11.90 1.32
CA GLY A 489 -4.69 12.87 2.35
C GLY A 489 -4.52 12.32 3.77
N LEU A 490 -4.97 11.09 4.02
CA LEU A 490 -4.75 10.40 5.29
C LEU A 490 -3.26 10.26 5.60
N TYR A 491 -2.45 9.81 4.63
CA TYR A 491 -1.01 9.67 4.83
C TYR A 491 -0.32 11.01 5.10
N ASN A 492 -0.73 12.08 4.42
CA ASN A 492 -0.22 13.41 4.69
C ASN A 492 -0.52 13.86 6.14
N VAL A 493 -1.72 13.62 6.64
CA VAL A 493 -2.08 13.90 8.04
C VAL A 493 -1.23 13.07 9.01
N LEU A 494 -1.06 11.78 8.74
CA LEU A 494 -0.25 10.90 9.59
C LEU A 494 1.22 11.33 9.62
N GLU A 495 1.82 11.68 8.47
CA GLU A 495 3.20 12.19 8.39
C GLU A 495 3.37 13.48 9.19
N LEU A 496 2.43 14.43 9.07
CA LEU A 496 2.44 15.67 9.88
C LEU A 496 2.30 15.36 11.37
N SER A 497 1.45 14.41 11.76
CA SER A 497 1.25 14.03 13.16
C SER A 497 2.48 13.39 13.81
N LEU A 498 3.37 12.77 13.01
CA LEU A 498 4.62 12.16 13.49
C LEU A 498 5.62 13.18 14.06
N ILE A 499 5.46 14.49 13.85
CA ILE A 499 6.32 15.51 14.46
C ILE A 499 6.25 15.50 16.00
N HIS A 500 5.19 14.94 16.60
CA HIS A 500 5.00 14.82 18.03
C HIS A 500 5.57 13.52 18.64
N ILE A 501 6.13 12.60 17.84
CA ILE A 501 6.51 11.25 18.27
C ILE A 501 8.04 11.08 18.33
#